data_30b0977bf8fb9b51b1de32fc9f1412b8
#
_entry.id   30b0977bf8fb9b51b1de32fc9f1412b8
#
_cell.length_a   1.000
_cell.length_b   1.000
_cell.length_c   1.000
_cell.angle_alpha   90.00
_cell.angle_beta   90.00
_cell.angle_gamma   90.00
#
_symmetry.space_group_name_H-M   'P 1'
#
loop_
_entity.id
_entity.type
_entity.pdbx_description
1 polymer ?
#
loop_
_entity_poly.entity_id
_entity_poly.type
_entity_poly.pdbx_seq_one_letter_code
_entity_poly.pdbx_strand_id
1 'polypeptide(L)'
;VTARSEYRTTRNLSLNISSYQLVEAVSNEYVIGLGYKFTEFNKVLKMKQTKDFSNDLTVRLDFSYRKSQSLIRKIEDNFTQPTSGNIAKTLQLSADYGLSKTLSLRAFYDLQINEPLVSSASYPTSNSNYGISLRFSLAQ
;
A
#
# COMPACT_ATOMS: atom_id res chain seq x y z
N VAL A 1 -15.71 12.24 -3.96
CA VAL A 1 -14.60 11.98 -3.02
C VAL A 1 -14.86 10.68 -2.31
N THR A 2 -13.87 9.81 -2.25
CA THR A 2 -13.87 8.60 -1.41
C THR A 2 -12.70 8.68 -0.45
N ALA A 3 -12.94 8.36 0.82
CA ALA A 3 -11.90 8.26 1.83
C ALA A 3 -12.05 6.92 2.55
N ARG A 4 -10.94 6.23 2.79
CA ARG A 4 -10.84 4.97 3.50
C ARG A 4 -9.78 5.10 4.57
N SER A 5 -10.09 4.65 5.78
CA SER A 5 -9.10 4.50 6.84
C SER A 5 -9.30 3.13 7.48
N GLU A 6 -8.22 2.38 7.66
CA GLU A 6 -8.26 1.04 8.24
C GLU A 6 -7.09 0.87 9.20
N TYR A 7 -7.36 0.29 10.35
CA TYR A 7 -6.36 -0.17 11.29
C TYR A 7 -6.52 -1.66 11.52
N ARG A 8 -5.42 -2.40 11.35
CA ARG A 8 -5.38 -3.83 11.57
C ARG A 8 -4.27 -4.17 12.55
N THR A 9 -4.59 -4.97 13.54
CA THR A 9 -3.61 -5.55 14.46
C THR A 9 -3.72 -7.07 14.45
N THR A 10 -2.58 -7.73 14.46
CA THR A 10 -2.49 -9.18 14.54
C THR A 10 -1.48 -9.56 15.59
N ARG A 11 -1.83 -10.49 16.46
CA ARG A 11 -0.95 -10.99 17.51
C ARG A 11 -1.03 -12.51 17.53
N ASN A 12 0.11 -13.16 17.36
CA ASN A 12 0.25 -14.60 17.43
C ASN A 12 1.20 -14.97 18.57
N LEU A 13 0.79 -15.92 19.38
CA LEU A 13 1.57 -16.47 20.49
C LEU A 13 1.81 -17.95 20.26
N SER A 14 3.05 -18.39 20.34
CA SER A 14 3.44 -19.78 20.25
C SER A 14 4.35 -20.14 21.42
N LEU A 15 3.96 -21.16 22.18
CA LEU A 15 4.74 -21.67 23.29
C LEU A 15 5.53 -22.91 22.83
N ASN A 16 6.84 -22.85 22.97
CA ASN A 16 7.71 -24.01 22.82
C ASN A 16 7.99 -24.59 24.22
N ILE A 17 7.36 -25.73 24.49
CA ILE A 17 7.45 -26.41 25.81
C ILE A 17 8.85 -26.98 26.02
N SER A 18 9.51 -27.47 24.96
CA SER A 18 10.83 -28.10 25.08
C SER A 18 11.95 -27.12 25.43
N SER A 19 11.79 -25.84 25.09
CA SER A 19 12.77 -24.77 25.36
C SER A 19 12.28 -23.72 26.35
N TYR A 20 11.08 -23.88 26.92
CA TYR A 20 10.43 -22.93 27.82
C TYR A 20 10.41 -21.50 27.27
N GLN A 21 10.16 -21.37 25.96
CA GLN A 21 10.18 -20.11 25.24
C GLN A 21 8.80 -19.77 24.68
N LEU A 22 8.38 -18.54 24.90
CA LEU A 22 7.19 -17.96 24.27
C LEU A 22 7.64 -17.08 23.10
N VAL A 23 7.19 -17.41 21.90
CA VAL A 23 7.37 -16.58 20.70
C VAL A 23 6.13 -15.76 20.48
N GLU A 24 6.27 -14.46 20.47
CA GLU A 24 5.20 -13.49 20.21
C GLU A 24 5.48 -12.75 18.91
N ALA A 25 4.58 -12.87 17.93
CA ALA A 25 4.62 -12.12 16.70
C ALA A 25 3.47 -11.10 16.69
N VAL A 26 3.82 -9.82 16.58
CA VAL A 26 2.86 -8.70 16.54
C VAL A 26 3.02 -7.94 15.24
N SER A 27 1.90 -7.63 14.60
CA SER A 27 1.85 -6.78 13.40
C SER A 27 0.74 -5.74 13.55
N ASN A 28 1.09 -4.48 13.35
CA ASN A 28 0.17 -3.35 13.34
C ASN A 28 0.26 -2.67 11.98
N GLU A 29 -0.89 -2.47 11.35
CA GLU A 29 -1.00 -1.87 10.03
C GLU A 29 -2.02 -0.74 10.02
N TYR A 30 -1.64 0.39 9.45
CA TYR A 30 -2.50 1.54 9.18
C TYR A 30 -2.59 1.73 7.67
N VAL A 31 -3.81 1.84 7.16
CA VAL A 31 -4.07 2.10 5.74
C VAL A 31 -4.94 3.34 5.63
N ILE A 32 -4.55 4.26 4.76
CA ILE A 32 -5.30 5.46 4.41
C ILE A 32 -5.41 5.50 2.89
N GLY A 33 -6.63 5.53 2.38
CA GLY A 33 -6.92 5.65 0.96
C GLY A 33 -7.76 6.89 0.67
N LEU A 34 -7.40 7.65 -0.33
CA LEU A 34 -8.13 8.81 -0.83
C LEU A 34 -8.39 8.65 -2.32
N GLY A 35 -9.62 8.90 -2.74
CA GLY A 35 -10.00 8.88 -4.14
C GLY A 35 -10.81 10.10 -4.51
N TYR A 36 -10.49 10.69 -5.66
CA TYR A 36 -11.25 11.77 -6.23
C TYR A 36 -11.52 11.53 -7.71
N LYS A 37 -12.77 11.72 -8.10
CA LYS A 37 -13.21 11.64 -9.49
C LYS A 37 -13.57 13.05 -9.97
N PHE A 38 -12.80 13.54 -10.92
CA PHE A 38 -13.11 14.77 -11.66
C PHE A 38 -13.99 14.40 -12.85
N THR A 39 -15.23 14.83 -12.83
CA THR A 39 -16.14 14.69 -13.97
C THR A 39 -15.89 15.81 -14.97
N GLU A 40 -15.98 15.51 -16.25
CA GLU A 40 -15.80 16.49 -17.33
C GLU A 40 -14.43 17.21 -17.29
N PHE A 41 -13.36 16.48 -17.01
CA PHE A 41 -12.00 17.00 -16.85
C PHE A 41 -11.49 17.73 -18.12
N ASN A 42 -12.03 17.37 -19.29
CA ASN A 42 -11.77 18.07 -20.55
C ASN A 42 -12.16 19.56 -20.53
N LYS A 43 -13.17 19.98 -19.75
CA LYS A 43 -13.51 21.39 -19.56
C LYS A 43 -12.40 22.16 -18.83
N VAL A 44 -11.71 21.49 -17.90
CA VAL A 44 -10.58 22.07 -17.16
C VAL A 44 -9.39 22.28 -18.10
N LEU A 45 -9.15 21.35 -19.01
CA LEU A 45 -8.05 21.40 -20.00
C LEU A 45 -8.37 22.24 -21.24
N LYS A 46 -9.56 22.83 -21.35
CA LYS A 46 -10.04 23.60 -22.55
C LYS A 46 -9.91 22.80 -23.87
N MET A 47 -9.99 21.48 -23.81
CA MET A 47 -9.96 20.62 -24.99
C MET A 47 -11.34 20.56 -25.65
N LYS A 48 -11.38 20.43 -26.98
CA LYS A 48 -12.66 20.27 -27.73
C LYS A 48 -13.42 19.05 -27.23
N GLN A 49 -14.67 19.27 -26.81
CA GLN A 49 -15.59 18.20 -26.40
C GLN A 49 -16.01 17.36 -27.61
N THR A 50 -15.81 16.06 -27.55
CA THR A 50 -16.51 15.10 -28.40
C THR A 50 -17.89 14.87 -27.72
N LYS A 51 -18.98 15.16 -28.46
CA LYS A 51 -20.36 15.29 -27.91
C LYS A 51 -20.91 14.10 -27.11
N ASP A 52 -20.29 12.94 -27.16
CA ASP A 52 -20.89 11.69 -26.62
C ASP A 52 -20.07 11.00 -25.51
N PHE A 53 -19.03 11.64 -24.97
CA PHE A 53 -18.17 11.02 -23.99
C PHE A 53 -17.77 11.99 -22.86
N SER A 54 -18.02 11.54 -21.61
CA SER A 54 -17.55 12.23 -20.41
C SER A 54 -16.12 11.78 -20.10
N ASN A 55 -15.16 12.68 -20.28
CA ASN A 55 -13.76 12.41 -19.97
C ASN A 55 -13.52 12.61 -18.47
N ASP A 56 -13.68 11.54 -17.72
CA ASP A 56 -13.49 11.54 -16.28
C ASP A 56 -12.03 11.23 -15.94
N LEU A 57 -11.46 11.98 -15.01
CA LEU A 57 -10.18 11.69 -14.39
C LEU A 57 -10.42 11.16 -12.97
N THR A 58 -9.98 9.95 -12.70
CA THR A 58 -10.02 9.39 -11.36
C THR A 58 -8.61 9.32 -10.79
N VAL A 59 -8.37 10.03 -9.69
CA VAL A 59 -7.10 9.99 -8.96
C VAL A 59 -7.30 9.23 -7.67
N ARG A 60 -6.38 8.31 -7.36
CA ARG A 60 -6.37 7.52 -6.13
C ARG A 60 -4.98 7.59 -5.49
N LEU A 61 -4.98 7.78 -4.19
CA LEU A 61 -3.80 7.75 -3.34
C LEU A 61 -4.06 6.76 -2.21
N ASP A 62 -3.23 5.74 -2.11
CA ASP A 62 -3.26 4.78 -1.02
C ASP A 62 -1.91 4.79 -0.30
N PHE A 63 -1.94 4.94 1.00
CA PHE A 63 -0.79 4.90 1.88
C PHE A 63 -0.98 3.80 2.92
N SER A 64 0.03 2.96 3.12
CA SER A 64 0.04 1.99 4.21
C SER A 64 1.34 2.06 5.00
N TYR A 65 1.21 1.90 6.31
CA TYR A 65 2.30 1.77 7.25
C TYR A 65 2.08 0.50 8.07
N ARG A 66 3.01 -0.45 7.98
CA ARG A 66 2.96 -1.70 8.73
C ARG A 66 4.24 -1.90 9.53
N LYS A 67 4.08 -2.10 10.83
CA LYS A 67 5.16 -2.50 11.73
C LYS A 67 4.90 -3.92 12.20
N SER A 68 5.82 -4.84 11.90
CA SER A 68 5.82 -6.22 12.37
C SER A 68 7.05 -6.50 13.19
N GLN A 69 6.92 -7.27 14.27
CA GLN A 69 8.03 -7.66 15.13
C GLN A 69 7.77 -9.02 15.75
N SER A 70 8.83 -9.78 15.94
CA SER A 70 8.83 -11.05 16.69
C SER A 70 9.72 -10.93 17.90
N LEU A 71 9.19 -11.35 19.03
CA LEU A 71 9.86 -11.34 20.33
C LEU A 71 9.96 -12.78 20.84
N ILE A 72 11.09 -13.16 21.39
CA ILE A 72 11.24 -14.37 22.17
C ILE A 72 11.33 -13.98 23.65
N ARG A 73 10.46 -14.60 24.46
CA ARG A 73 10.47 -14.48 25.91
C ARG A 73 10.87 -15.81 26.51
N LYS A 74 11.97 -15.86 27.23
CA LYS A 74 12.34 -16.99 28.04
C LYS A 74 11.64 -16.87 29.39
N ILE A 75 10.84 -17.90 29.73
CA ILE A 75 9.97 -17.86 30.92
C ILE A 75 10.81 -17.94 32.20
N GLU A 76 11.90 -18.72 32.20
CA GLU A 76 12.77 -18.92 33.35
C GLU A 76 13.62 -17.70 33.69
N ASP A 77 14.17 -17.04 32.67
CA ASP A 77 15.12 -15.94 32.83
C ASP A 77 14.45 -14.55 32.88
N ASN A 78 13.13 -14.50 32.72
CA ASN A 78 12.35 -13.25 32.54
C ASN A 78 12.95 -12.31 31.46
N PHE A 79 13.60 -12.92 30.45
CA PHE A 79 14.34 -12.24 29.41
C PHE A 79 13.51 -12.13 28.14
N THR A 80 13.41 -10.92 27.59
CA THR A 80 12.70 -10.64 26.32
C THR A 80 13.67 -10.07 25.32
N GLN A 81 13.78 -10.71 24.15
CA GLN A 81 14.64 -10.28 23.06
C GLN A 81 13.85 -10.19 21.74
N PRO A 82 13.94 -9.06 21.03
CA PRO A 82 13.46 -8.99 19.66
C PRO A 82 14.36 -9.84 18.75
N THR A 83 13.75 -10.75 18.00
CA THR A 83 14.46 -11.64 17.06
C THR A 83 14.39 -11.15 15.64
N SER A 84 13.30 -10.53 15.27
CA SER A 84 13.11 -9.93 13.95
C SER A 84 12.08 -8.83 14.01
N GLY A 85 12.10 -7.97 13.03
CA GLY A 85 11.09 -6.94 12.85
C GLY A 85 11.33 -6.15 11.59
N ASN A 86 10.26 -5.61 11.05
CA ASN A 86 10.28 -4.82 9.82
C ASN A 86 9.21 -3.73 9.87
N ILE A 87 9.55 -2.54 9.38
CA ILE A 87 8.62 -1.48 9.07
C ILE A 87 8.48 -1.41 7.56
N ALA A 88 7.28 -1.66 7.05
CA ALA A 88 6.95 -1.50 5.64
C ALA A 88 6.07 -0.26 5.45
N LYS A 89 6.51 0.64 4.58
CA LYS A 89 5.77 1.84 4.15
C LYS A 89 5.50 1.70 2.66
N THR A 90 4.23 1.82 2.26
CA THR A 90 3.83 1.74 0.86
C THR A 90 3.02 2.97 0.49
N LEU A 91 3.36 3.60 -0.61
CA LEU A 91 2.62 4.69 -1.22
C LEU A 91 2.26 4.29 -2.63
N GLN A 92 0.97 4.32 -2.96
CA GLN A 92 0.46 4.05 -4.30
C GLN A 92 -0.35 5.23 -4.78
N LEU A 93 0.04 5.79 -5.91
CA LEU A 93 -0.66 6.87 -6.59
C LEU A 93 -1.08 6.37 -7.96
N SER A 94 -2.33 6.54 -8.33
CA SER A 94 -2.81 6.26 -9.67
C SER A 94 -3.75 7.32 -10.18
N ALA A 95 -3.67 7.60 -11.48
CA ALA A 95 -4.53 8.50 -12.19
C ALA A 95 -5.06 7.79 -13.45
N ASP A 96 -6.34 7.56 -13.50
CA ASP A 96 -7.05 6.91 -14.61
C ASP A 96 -7.85 7.97 -15.38
N TYR A 97 -7.53 8.16 -16.65
CA TYR A 97 -8.18 9.13 -17.54
C TYR A 97 -8.85 8.44 -18.73
N GLY A 98 -10.15 8.64 -18.86
CA GLY A 98 -10.91 8.14 -20.02
C GLY A 98 -10.73 9.06 -21.23
N LEU A 99 -10.03 8.57 -22.26
CA LEU A 99 -9.83 9.29 -23.51
C LEU A 99 -11.00 9.11 -24.48
N SER A 100 -11.61 7.91 -24.50
CA SER A 100 -12.80 7.58 -25.29
C SER A 100 -13.57 6.42 -24.62
N LYS A 101 -14.70 6.01 -25.22
CA LYS A 101 -15.46 4.83 -24.76
C LYS A 101 -14.64 3.54 -24.76
N THR A 102 -13.63 3.48 -25.60
CA THR A 102 -12.78 2.30 -25.81
C THR A 102 -11.33 2.49 -25.38
N LEU A 103 -10.90 3.72 -25.08
CA LEU A 103 -9.51 4.04 -24.76
C LEU A 103 -9.39 4.74 -23.42
N SER A 104 -8.59 4.20 -22.54
CA SER A 104 -8.23 4.82 -21.25
C SER A 104 -6.72 4.86 -21.04
N LEU A 105 -6.25 5.93 -20.41
CA LEU A 105 -4.87 6.16 -20.02
C LEU A 105 -4.78 6.02 -18.50
N ARG A 106 -3.82 5.24 -18.03
CA ARG A 106 -3.50 5.13 -16.62
C ARG A 106 -2.04 5.50 -16.38
N ALA A 107 -1.81 6.45 -15.48
CA ALA A 107 -0.50 6.72 -14.90
C ALA A 107 -0.47 6.18 -13.48
N PHE A 108 0.67 5.63 -13.07
CA PHE A 108 0.83 5.11 -11.71
C PHE A 108 2.24 5.35 -11.16
N TYR A 109 2.32 5.44 -9.85
CA TYR A 109 3.55 5.51 -9.08
C TYR A 109 3.37 4.70 -7.80
N ASP A 110 4.24 3.70 -7.61
CA ASP A 110 4.27 2.85 -6.42
C ASP A 110 5.63 3.01 -5.75
N LEU A 111 5.64 3.30 -4.47
CA LEU A 111 6.84 3.36 -3.64
C LEU A 111 6.68 2.40 -2.47
N GLN A 112 7.65 1.52 -2.29
CA GLN A 112 7.72 0.61 -1.16
C GLN A 112 9.06 0.76 -0.45
N ILE A 113 9.02 1.05 0.84
CA ILE A 113 10.19 1.17 1.71
C ILE A 113 10.07 0.11 2.80
N ASN A 114 11.11 -0.68 2.99
CA ASN A 114 11.22 -1.67 4.04
C ASN A 114 12.44 -1.33 4.92
N GLU A 115 12.19 -1.13 6.21
CA GLU A 115 13.21 -0.80 7.20
C GLU A 115 13.24 -1.92 8.26
N PRO A 116 14.35 -2.70 8.36
CA PRO A 116 14.47 -3.72 9.39
C PRO A 116 14.60 -3.06 10.78
N LEU A 117 13.91 -3.60 11.77
CA LEU A 117 14.01 -3.16 13.18
C LEU A 117 15.26 -3.73 13.88
N VAL A 118 15.78 -4.85 13.35
CA VAL A 118 17.00 -5.50 13.84
C VAL A 118 18.04 -5.42 12.73
N SER A 119 18.98 -4.50 12.87
CA SER A 119 19.98 -4.16 11.82
C SER A 119 21.03 -5.24 11.55
N SER A 120 21.15 -6.26 12.42
CA SER A 120 22.11 -7.35 12.23
C SER A 120 21.72 -8.36 11.15
N ALA A 121 20.45 -8.36 10.68
CA ALA A 121 19.92 -9.38 9.77
C ALA A 121 19.62 -8.89 8.35
N SER A 122 19.43 -7.59 8.12
CA SER A 122 19.08 -7.06 6.80
C SER A 122 19.27 -5.54 6.71
N TYR A 123 19.36 -5.04 5.47
CA TYR A 123 19.50 -3.61 5.16
C TYR A 123 18.14 -3.01 4.75
N PRO A 124 17.94 -1.69 4.95
CA PRO A 124 16.80 -0.99 4.41
C PRO A 124 16.75 -1.11 2.88
N THR A 125 15.56 -1.33 2.35
CA THR A 125 15.34 -1.39 0.90
C THR A 125 14.27 -0.41 0.49
N SER A 126 14.44 0.23 -0.66
CA SER A 126 13.46 1.11 -1.28
C SER A 126 13.27 0.70 -2.73
N ASN A 127 12.03 0.41 -3.10
CA ASN A 127 11.64 0.08 -4.46
C ASN A 127 10.63 1.11 -4.94
N SER A 128 10.89 1.70 -6.12
CA SER A 128 9.94 2.58 -6.80
C SER A 128 9.60 2.01 -8.16
N ASN A 129 8.32 2.02 -8.51
CA ASN A 129 7.80 1.61 -9.79
C ASN A 129 6.84 2.67 -10.30
N TYR A 130 7.01 3.11 -11.54
CA TYR A 130 6.15 4.10 -12.15
C TYR A 130 5.98 3.80 -13.63
N GLY A 131 4.87 4.22 -14.17
CA GLY A 131 4.61 3.98 -15.58
C GLY A 131 3.32 4.61 -16.07
N ILE A 132 3.16 4.51 -17.38
CA ILE A 132 1.96 4.91 -18.10
C ILE A 132 1.50 3.71 -18.91
N SER A 133 0.21 3.39 -18.82
CA SER A 133 -0.41 2.32 -19.60
C SER A 133 -1.62 2.84 -20.36
N LEU A 134 -1.75 2.39 -21.61
CA LEU A 134 -2.92 2.58 -22.46
C LEU A 134 -3.72 1.28 -22.46
N ARG A 135 -5.00 1.37 -22.18
CA ARG A 135 -5.94 0.25 -22.27
C ARG A 135 -6.93 0.53 -23.38
N PHE A 136 -6.99 -0.39 -24.32
CA PHE A 136 -7.98 -0.40 -25.39
C PHE A 136 -8.99 -1.52 -25.16
N SER A 137 -10.28 -1.20 -25.10
CA SER A 137 -11.41 -2.16 -25.02
C SER A 137 -12.10 -2.22 -26.35
N LEU A 138 -12.11 -3.39 -26.97
CA LEU A 138 -12.96 -3.64 -28.12
C LEU A 138 -14.42 -3.69 -27.62
N ALA A 139 -15.24 -2.75 -28.06
CA ALA A 139 -16.67 -2.86 -27.84
C ALA A 139 -17.22 -4.03 -28.67
N GLN A 140 -17.85 -4.99 -28.01
CA GLN A 140 -18.74 -5.97 -28.66
C GLN A 140 -20.09 -5.37 -28.88
#